data_f57e113ca0485318838f01b296cf65af
#
_entry.id   f57e113ca0485318838f01b296cf65af
#
_cell.length_a   1.000
_cell.length_b   1.000
_cell.length_c   1.000
_cell.angle_alpha   90.00
_cell.angle_beta   90.00
_cell.angle_gamma   90.00
#
_symmetry.space_group_name_H-M   'P 1'
#
loop_
_entity.id
_entity.type
_entity.pdbx_description
1 polymer ?
#
loop_
_entity_poly.entity_id
_entity_poly.type
_entity_poly.pdbx_seq_one_letter_code
_entity_poly.pdbx_strand_id
1 'polypeptide(L)'
;MGYGKWITGALGWALGGPIGGIIGFAVASIFEGKEGSVISPGYTPTEQRNSFLVSLLVLSSAVMKADNRVMKSELDYVKRFISENFGIDAATESSLLLKDFLKQEVDIDAVCAQVRRNVNAPTRLQLLHFLTGIAQSDGIVSSDELTVLRRIAAALSIPLQDSESIFAMFDKGIDAAYQVLEI
;
A
#
# COMPACT_ATOMS: atom_id res chain seq x y z
N MET A 1 -29.48 6.14 10.59
CA MET A 1 -28.80 6.93 11.62
C MET A 1 -27.35 6.51 11.71
N GLY A 2 -26.43 7.39 11.27
CA GLY A 2 -25.07 7.00 10.90
C GLY A 2 -23.99 7.11 11.98
N TYR A 3 -24.27 6.88 13.24
CA TYR A 3 -23.25 6.99 14.31
C TYR A 3 -22.32 5.77 14.41
N GLY A 4 -22.70 4.62 13.84
CA GLY A 4 -21.91 3.38 13.91
C GLY A 4 -20.55 3.47 13.21
N LYS A 5 -20.45 4.19 12.11
CA LYS A 5 -19.21 4.33 11.30
C LYS A 5 -18.11 5.07 12.07
N TRP A 6 -18.47 6.11 12.82
CA TRP A 6 -17.52 6.90 13.60
C TRP A 6 -17.00 6.14 14.84
N ILE A 7 -17.86 5.34 15.47
CA ILE A 7 -17.49 4.54 16.63
C ILE A 7 -16.56 3.39 16.23
N THR A 8 -16.83 2.74 15.09
CA THR A 8 -15.99 1.63 14.61
C THR A 8 -14.61 2.13 14.12
N GLY A 9 -14.56 3.29 13.46
CA GLY A 9 -13.32 3.92 13.06
C GLY A 9 -12.46 4.37 14.25
N ALA A 10 -13.08 4.97 15.27
CA ALA A 10 -12.40 5.41 16.49
C ALA A 10 -11.91 4.22 17.34
N LEU A 11 -12.69 3.15 17.42
CA LEU A 11 -12.32 1.92 18.14
C LEU A 11 -11.17 1.20 17.40
N GLY A 12 -11.23 1.13 16.08
CA GLY A 12 -10.18 0.56 15.24
C GLY A 12 -8.88 1.33 15.40
N TRP A 13 -8.94 2.67 15.53
CA TRP A 13 -7.75 3.49 15.75
C TRP A 13 -7.16 3.30 17.15
N ALA A 14 -7.99 3.18 18.18
CA ALA A 14 -7.54 2.97 19.56
C ALA A 14 -6.84 1.61 19.77
N LEU A 15 -7.25 0.58 19.01
CA LEU A 15 -6.77 -0.80 19.15
C LEU A 15 -5.70 -1.19 18.12
N GLY A 16 -5.76 -0.63 16.92
CA GLY A 16 -4.90 -1.02 15.79
C GLY A 16 -4.08 0.12 15.16
N GLY A 17 -4.09 1.31 15.76
CA GLY A 17 -3.39 2.48 15.21
C GLY A 17 -4.02 3.00 13.90
N PRO A 18 -3.27 3.79 13.07
CA PRO A 18 -3.80 4.40 11.86
C PRO A 18 -4.37 3.41 10.85
N ILE A 19 -3.75 2.24 10.72
CA ILE A 19 -4.24 1.16 9.84
C ILE A 19 -5.52 0.55 10.38
N GLY A 20 -5.64 0.33 11.69
CA GLY A 20 -6.86 -0.15 12.33
C GLY A 20 -8.04 0.79 12.15
N GLY A 21 -7.82 2.11 12.18
CA GLY A 21 -8.83 3.12 11.89
C GLY A 21 -9.31 3.07 10.44
N ILE A 22 -8.41 2.91 9.50
CA ILE A 22 -8.70 2.81 8.05
C ILE A 22 -9.45 1.50 7.75
N ILE A 23 -9.01 0.37 8.32
CA ILE A 23 -9.71 -0.92 8.17
C ILE A 23 -11.12 -0.83 8.78
N GLY A 24 -11.25 -0.29 10.00
CA GLY A 24 -12.53 -0.15 10.66
C GLY A 24 -13.54 0.66 9.85
N PHE A 25 -13.09 1.74 9.22
CA PHE A 25 -13.92 2.57 8.36
C PHE A 25 -14.28 1.88 7.03
N ALA A 26 -13.30 1.26 6.36
CA ALA A 26 -13.51 0.58 5.09
C ALA A 26 -14.41 -0.67 5.24
N VAL A 27 -14.19 -1.47 6.28
CA VAL A 27 -15.02 -2.65 6.58
C VAL A 27 -16.45 -2.24 6.96
N ALA A 28 -16.62 -1.17 7.73
CA ALA A 28 -17.96 -0.67 8.07
C ALA A 28 -18.73 -0.19 6.84
N SER A 29 -18.06 0.37 5.83
CA SER A 29 -18.71 0.82 4.58
C SER A 29 -19.14 -0.34 3.66
N ILE A 30 -18.47 -1.48 3.73
CA ILE A 30 -18.77 -2.69 2.93
C ILE A 30 -19.82 -3.58 3.62
N PHE A 31 -19.85 -3.59 4.96
CA PHE A 31 -20.71 -4.47 5.77
C PHE A 31 -21.98 -3.83 6.30
N GLU A 32 -22.51 -2.80 5.69
CA GLU A 32 -23.83 -2.26 6.08
C GLU A 32 -25.00 -3.26 5.96
N GLY A 33 -24.70 -4.53 5.75
CA GLY A 33 -25.70 -5.62 5.60
C GLY A 33 -25.53 -6.86 6.48
N LYS A 34 -24.47 -6.98 7.31
CA LYS A 34 -24.33 -8.14 8.22
C LYS A 34 -23.71 -7.75 9.55
N GLU A 35 -24.43 -8.11 10.62
CA GLU A 35 -24.05 -7.88 12.00
C GLU A 35 -22.71 -8.53 12.39
N GLY A 36 -21.88 -7.72 13.02
CA GLY A 36 -21.05 -8.07 14.15
C GLY A 36 -19.99 -9.13 13.97
N SER A 37 -18.78 -8.72 13.60
CA SER A 37 -17.61 -9.42 14.11
C SER A 37 -16.68 -8.39 14.76
N VAL A 38 -16.73 -8.31 16.06
CA VAL A 38 -15.78 -7.56 16.90
C VAL A 38 -14.45 -8.27 16.77
N ILE A 39 -13.49 -7.62 16.14
CA ILE A 39 -12.12 -8.12 16.03
C ILE A 39 -11.50 -8.05 17.41
N SER A 40 -11.35 -9.21 18.04
CA SER A 40 -10.60 -9.37 19.29
C SER A 40 -9.10 -9.21 19.04
N PRO A 41 -8.33 -8.59 19.96
CA PRO A 41 -6.89 -8.43 19.81
C PRO A 41 -6.16 -9.73 20.14
N GLY A 42 -6.02 -10.60 19.14
CA GLY A 42 -5.18 -11.77 19.20
C GLY A 42 -4.61 -12.00 17.80
N TYR A 43 -3.35 -11.62 17.60
CA TYR A 43 -2.68 -11.70 16.31
C TYR A 43 -2.55 -13.17 15.85
N THR A 44 -3.48 -13.62 15.04
CA THR A 44 -3.31 -14.84 14.26
C THR A 44 -2.43 -14.55 13.03
N PRO A 45 -1.73 -15.56 12.47
CA PRO A 45 -0.96 -15.38 11.22
C PRO A 45 -1.78 -14.80 10.07
N THR A 46 -3.09 -15.07 10.04
CA THR A 46 -4.03 -14.53 9.05
C THR A 46 -4.26 -13.03 9.25
N GLU A 47 -4.36 -12.56 10.49
CA GLU A 47 -4.53 -11.13 10.82
C GLU A 47 -3.27 -10.32 10.50
N GLN A 48 -2.08 -10.88 10.74
CA GLN A 48 -0.81 -10.24 10.35
C GLN A 48 -0.72 -10.10 8.83
N ARG A 49 -1.10 -11.13 8.09
CA ARG A 49 -1.15 -11.12 6.62
C ARG A 49 -2.12 -10.08 6.10
N ASN A 50 -3.32 -9.99 6.68
CA ASN A 50 -4.33 -9.02 6.30
C ASN A 50 -3.89 -7.59 6.64
N SER A 51 -3.30 -7.37 7.80
CA SER A 51 -2.74 -6.08 8.21
C SER A 51 -1.61 -5.62 7.28
N PHE A 52 -0.73 -6.53 6.87
CA PHE A 52 0.32 -6.23 5.90
C PHE A 52 -0.27 -5.87 4.53
N LEU A 53 -1.26 -6.64 4.04
CA LEU A 53 -1.94 -6.36 2.78
C LEU A 53 -2.60 -4.97 2.77
N VAL A 54 -3.27 -4.59 3.85
CA VAL A 54 -3.86 -3.26 3.98
C VAL A 54 -2.80 -2.18 3.98
N SER A 55 -1.69 -2.36 4.70
CA SER A 55 -0.57 -1.42 4.68
C SER A 55 0.00 -1.24 3.27
N LEU A 56 0.15 -2.33 2.53
CA LEU A 56 0.60 -2.35 1.15
C LEU A 56 -0.35 -1.54 0.25
N LEU A 57 -1.66 -1.73 0.38
CA LEU A 57 -2.67 -1.00 -0.39
C LEU A 57 -2.71 0.50 -0.05
N VAL A 58 -2.60 0.85 1.23
CA VAL A 58 -2.58 2.26 1.67
C VAL A 58 -1.34 2.98 1.12
N LEU A 59 -0.16 2.38 1.21
CA LEU A 59 1.06 2.96 0.66
C LEU A 59 1.04 2.99 -0.87
N SER A 60 0.46 1.99 -1.52
CA SER A 60 0.21 2.00 -2.97
C SER A 60 -0.63 3.19 -3.39
N SER A 61 -1.72 3.47 -2.68
CA SER A 61 -2.58 4.62 -2.95
C SER A 61 -1.84 5.95 -2.80
N ALA A 62 -0.92 6.05 -1.85
CA ALA A 62 -0.10 7.24 -1.66
C ALA A 62 0.87 7.48 -2.84
N VAL A 63 1.51 6.43 -3.34
CA VAL A 63 2.38 6.52 -4.54
C VAL A 63 1.56 6.90 -5.77
N MET A 64 0.45 6.20 -6.03
CA MET A 64 -0.42 6.45 -7.19
C MET A 64 -1.01 7.87 -7.22
N LYS A 65 -1.23 8.48 -6.06
CA LYS A 65 -1.77 9.86 -5.98
C LYS A 65 -0.71 10.94 -6.04
N ALA A 66 0.57 10.59 -6.03
CA ALA A 66 1.66 11.54 -5.88
C ALA A 66 1.65 12.65 -6.93
N ASP A 67 1.34 12.32 -8.17
CA ASP A 67 1.26 13.27 -9.30
C ASP A 67 -0.17 13.67 -9.68
N ASN A 68 -1.16 13.32 -8.85
CA ASN A 68 -2.60 13.51 -9.08
C ASN A 68 -3.15 12.77 -10.33
N ARG A 69 -2.43 11.76 -10.80
CA ARG A 69 -2.85 10.90 -11.92
C ARG A 69 -2.78 9.44 -11.48
N VAL A 70 -3.90 8.76 -11.51
CA VAL A 70 -3.96 7.32 -11.27
C VAL A 70 -4.05 6.62 -12.60
N MET A 71 -3.00 5.89 -12.96
CA MET A 71 -2.93 5.19 -14.24
C MET A 71 -3.53 3.78 -14.14
N LYS A 72 -4.12 3.32 -15.24
CA LYS A 72 -4.64 1.95 -15.30
C LYS A 72 -3.55 0.91 -15.11
N SER A 73 -2.35 1.15 -15.66
CA SER A 73 -1.18 0.29 -15.52
C SER A 73 -0.79 0.04 -14.05
N GLU A 74 -0.86 1.07 -13.22
CA GLU A 74 -0.59 0.97 -11.79
C GLU A 74 -1.63 0.09 -11.09
N LEU A 75 -2.92 0.30 -11.37
CA LEU A 75 -4.02 -0.51 -10.83
C LEU A 75 -3.89 -1.98 -11.25
N ASP A 76 -3.57 -2.23 -12.51
CA ASP A 76 -3.37 -3.57 -13.06
C ASP A 76 -2.13 -4.24 -12.45
N TYR A 77 -1.07 -3.48 -12.17
CA TYR A 77 0.13 -3.98 -11.50
C TYR A 77 -0.18 -4.46 -10.07
N VAL A 78 -0.86 -3.64 -9.29
CA VAL A 78 -1.28 -4.00 -7.92
C VAL A 78 -2.20 -5.21 -7.93
N LYS A 79 -3.21 -5.22 -8.79
CA LYS A 79 -4.16 -6.32 -8.90
C LYS A 79 -3.48 -7.65 -9.27
N ARG A 80 -2.56 -7.62 -10.23
CA ARG A 80 -1.80 -8.80 -10.64
C ARG A 80 -0.94 -9.32 -9.49
N PHE A 81 -0.19 -8.44 -8.83
CA PHE A 81 0.65 -8.82 -7.69
C PHE A 81 -0.15 -9.48 -6.57
N ILE A 82 -1.30 -8.91 -6.22
CA ILE A 82 -2.15 -9.46 -5.17
C ILE A 82 -2.76 -10.79 -5.60
N SER A 83 -3.21 -10.91 -6.85
CA SER A 83 -3.74 -12.17 -7.38
C SER A 83 -2.71 -13.30 -7.33
N GLU A 84 -1.46 -13.03 -7.68
CA GLU A 84 -0.36 -14.01 -7.70
C GLU A 84 0.07 -14.43 -6.28
N ASN A 85 0.06 -13.51 -5.31
CA ASN A 85 0.60 -13.77 -3.98
C ASN A 85 -0.47 -14.08 -2.91
N PHE A 86 -1.71 -13.63 -3.11
CA PHE A 86 -2.80 -13.74 -2.13
C PHE A 86 -4.07 -14.39 -2.69
N GLY A 87 -4.15 -14.60 -3.99
CA GLY A 87 -5.28 -15.21 -4.68
C GLY A 87 -6.26 -14.22 -5.32
N ILE A 88 -7.13 -14.74 -6.19
CA ILE A 88 -8.06 -13.92 -7.00
C ILE A 88 -9.10 -13.22 -6.14
N ASP A 89 -9.61 -13.87 -5.10
CA ASP A 89 -10.60 -13.29 -4.18
C ASP A 89 -10.00 -12.08 -3.45
N ALA A 90 -8.78 -12.24 -2.92
CA ALA A 90 -8.06 -11.15 -2.28
C ALA A 90 -7.79 -9.98 -3.25
N ALA A 91 -7.49 -10.26 -4.51
CA ALA A 91 -7.29 -9.23 -5.53
C ALA A 91 -8.59 -8.44 -5.83
N THR A 92 -9.73 -9.10 -5.82
CA THR A 92 -11.03 -8.45 -6.03
C THR A 92 -11.38 -7.53 -4.87
N GLU A 93 -11.29 -8.01 -3.62
CA GLU A 93 -11.52 -7.21 -2.43
C GLU A 93 -10.53 -6.04 -2.31
N SER A 94 -9.26 -6.30 -2.56
CA SER A 94 -8.22 -5.27 -2.54
C SER A 94 -8.43 -4.17 -3.57
N SER A 95 -8.99 -4.49 -4.73
CA SER A 95 -9.30 -3.49 -5.76
C SER A 95 -10.39 -2.51 -5.31
N LEU A 96 -11.35 -2.98 -4.53
CA LEU A 96 -12.39 -2.12 -3.93
C LEU A 96 -11.79 -1.24 -2.83
N LEU A 97 -11.00 -1.81 -1.93
CA LEU A 97 -10.33 -1.08 -0.86
C LEU A 97 -9.36 -0.03 -1.41
N LEU A 98 -8.61 -0.36 -2.45
CA LEU A 98 -7.68 0.57 -3.09
C LEU A 98 -8.42 1.79 -3.67
N LYS A 99 -9.57 1.60 -4.30
CA LYS A 99 -10.41 2.70 -4.78
C LYS A 99 -10.87 3.64 -3.67
N ASP A 100 -11.17 3.09 -2.50
CA ASP A 100 -11.56 3.90 -1.35
C ASP A 100 -10.35 4.64 -0.73
N PHE A 101 -9.18 4.01 -0.66
CA PHE A 101 -7.96 4.66 -0.19
C PHE A 101 -7.49 5.78 -1.13
N LEU A 102 -7.72 5.65 -2.44
CA LEU A 102 -7.43 6.70 -3.40
C LEU A 102 -8.24 7.98 -3.17
N LYS A 103 -9.38 7.90 -2.50
CA LYS A 103 -10.23 9.05 -2.15
C LYS A 103 -9.87 9.71 -0.82
N GLN A 104 -9.00 9.08 -0.02
CA GLN A 104 -8.67 9.51 1.35
C GLN A 104 -7.27 10.09 1.41
N GLU A 105 -7.05 11.01 2.34
CA GLU A 105 -5.72 11.46 2.72
C GLU A 105 -5.04 10.38 3.57
N VAL A 106 -3.78 10.09 3.25
CA VAL A 106 -2.98 9.06 3.91
C VAL A 106 -1.86 9.71 4.72
N ASP A 107 -1.80 9.43 6.01
CA ASP A 107 -0.64 9.75 6.83
C ASP A 107 0.45 8.69 6.62
N ILE A 108 1.33 8.94 5.66
CA ILE A 108 2.43 8.04 5.28
C ILE A 108 3.32 7.72 6.48
N ASP A 109 3.65 8.70 7.30
CA ASP A 109 4.59 8.53 8.41
C ASP A 109 3.99 7.63 9.50
N ALA A 110 2.70 7.79 9.82
CA ALA A 110 2.00 6.95 10.78
C ALA A 110 1.85 5.50 10.28
N VAL A 111 1.51 5.30 9.02
CA VAL A 111 1.41 3.97 8.39
C VAL A 111 2.78 3.28 8.37
N CYS A 112 3.83 3.98 7.93
CA CYS A 112 5.19 3.44 7.89
C CYS A 112 5.71 3.12 9.30
N ALA A 113 5.39 3.92 10.31
CA ALA A 113 5.75 3.62 11.71
C ALA A 113 5.10 2.33 12.20
N GLN A 114 3.86 2.06 11.82
CA GLN A 114 3.18 0.81 12.15
C GLN A 114 3.79 -0.39 11.40
N VAL A 115 4.06 -0.26 10.10
CA VAL A 115 4.76 -1.28 9.31
C VAL A 115 6.12 -1.60 9.93
N ARG A 116 6.90 -0.58 10.28
CA ARG A 116 8.23 -0.74 10.88
C ARG A 116 8.22 -1.54 12.18
N ARG A 117 7.16 -1.42 13.00
CA ARG A 117 7.02 -2.17 14.26
C ARG A 117 6.68 -3.65 14.04
N ASN A 118 5.98 -3.97 12.97
CA ASN A 118 5.41 -5.29 12.75
C ASN A 118 6.09 -6.09 11.62
N VAL A 119 6.95 -5.44 10.83
CA VAL A 119 7.55 -6.03 9.62
C VAL A 119 9.07 -5.92 9.70
N ASN A 120 9.77 -7.03 9.42
CA ASN A 120 11.24 -7.09 9.43
C ASN A 120 11.87 -6.29 8.26
N ALA A 121 13.16 -6.03 8.36
CA ALA A 121 13.89 -5.22 7.37
C ALA A 121 13.85 -5.80 5.94
N PRO A 122 14.07 -7.10 5.70
CA PRO A 122 13.95 -7.67 4.35
C PRO A 122 12.59 -7.48 3.71
N THR A 123 11.51 -7.65 4.48
CA THR A 123 10.13 -7.48 3.96
C THR A 123 9.83 -6.00 3.69
N ARG A 124 10.40 -5.08 4.45
CA ARG A 124 10.29 -3.63 4.16
C ARG A 124 10.98 -3.26 2.86
N LEU A 125 12.13 -3.86 2.55
CA LEU A 125 12.79 -3.70 1.25
C LEU A 125 11.94 -4.24 0.10
N GLN A 126 11.33 -5.40 0.27
CA GLN A 126 10.40 -5.97 -0.72
C GLN A 126 9.19 -5.08 -0.93
N LEU A 127 8.65 -4.48 0.13
CA LEU A 127 7.56 -3.51 0.04
C LEU A 127 7.96 -2.29 -0.77
N LEU A 128 9.15 -1.71 -0.51
CA LEU A 128 9.65 -0.57 -1.29
C LEU A 128 9.86 -0.94 -2.76
N HIS A 129 10.43 -2.10 -3.03
CA HIS A 129 10.59 -2.62 -4.40
C HIS A 129 9.25 -2.73 -5.12
N PHE A 130 8.24 -3.27 -4.47
CA PHE A 130 6.88 -3.36 -5.00
C PHE A 130 6.28 -1.98 -5.30
N LEU A 131 6.40 -1.03 -4.36
CA LEU A 131 5.89 0.34 -4.54
C LEU A 131 6.61 1.08 -5.69
N THR A 132 7.92 0.87 -5.85
CA THR A 132 8.67 1.41 -6.99
C THR A 132 8.20 0.79 -8.31
N GLY A 133 7.88 -0.52 -8.30
CA GLY A 133 7.30 -1.20 -9.46
C GLY A 133 5.94 -0.65 -9.89
N ILE A 134 5.12 -0.17 -8.97
CA ILE A 134 3.87 0.53 -9.28
C ILE A 134 4.15 1.79 -10.10
N ALA A 135 5.00 2.67 -9.56
CA ALA A 135 5.39 3.92 -10.22
C ALA A 135 6.03 3.69 -11.60
N GLN A 136 6.76 2.59 -11.77
CA GLN A 136 7.41 2.21 -13.04
C GLN A 136 6.46 1.52 -14.04
N SER A 137 5.25 1.16 -13.64
CA SER A 137 4.36 0.30 -14.44
C SER A 137 3.91 0.92 -15.77
N ASP A 138 3.98 2.23 -15.92
CA ASP A 138 3.72 2.98 -17.15
C ASP A 138 5.01 3.32 -17.93
N GLY A 139 6.18 2.98 -17.37
CA GLY A 139 7.50 3.20 -17.97
C GLY A 139 8.22 4.47 -17.54
N ILE A 140 7.58 5.37 -16.80
CA ILE A 140 8.15 6.65 -16.37
C ILE A 140 7.78 6.92 -14.91
N VAL A 141 8.79 6.98 -14.04
CA VAL A 141 8.59 7.44 -12.66
C VAL A 141 8.62 8.96 -12.62
N SER A 142 7.54 9.58 -12.22
CA SER A 142 7.48 11.04 -12.06
C SER A 142 8.32 11.51 -10.87
N SER A 143 8.71 12.79 -10.88
CA SER A 143 9.44 13.39 -9.76
C SER A 143 8.64 13.38 -8.45
N ASP A 144 7.33 13.50 -8.54
CA ASP A 144 6.43 13.50 -7.39
C ASP A 144 6.32 12.09 -6.78
N GLU A 145 6.20 11.06 -7.61
CA GLU A 145 6.23 9.66 -7.16
C GLU A 145 7.57 9.31 -6.52
N LEU A 146 8.69 9.71 -7.12
CA LEU A 146 10.02 9.48 -6.55
C LEU A 146 10.19 10.18 -5.19
N THR A 147 9.65 11.37 -5.03
CA THR A 147 9.64 12.09 -3.75
C THR A 147 8.85 11.33 -2.69
N VAL A 148 7.68 10.82 -3.02
CA VAL A 148 6.86 10.00 -2.10
C VAL A 148 7.57 8.68 -1.78
N LEU A 149 8.17 8.00 -2.76
CA LEU A 149 8.93 6.76 -2.55
C LEU A 149 10.13 6.97 -1.62
N ARG A 150 10.88 8.06 -1.78
CA ARG A 150 11.99 8.42 -0.88
C ARG A 150 11.49 8.71 0.55
N ARG A 151 10.38 9.40 0.69
CA ARG A 151 9.74 9.62 2.00
C ARG A 151 9.33 8.31 2.65
N ILE A 152 8.71 7.40 1.93
CA ILE A 152 8.33 6.08 2.42
C ILE A 152 9.57 5.29 2.85
N ALA A 153 10.63 5.27 2.04
CA ALA A 153 11.89 4.58 2.36
C ALA A 153 12.50 5.08 3.67
N ALA A 154 12.57 6.40 3.86
CA ALA A 154 13.06 7.01 5.09
C ALA A 154 12.16 6.67 6.29
N ALA A 155 10.85 6.76 6.15
CA ALA A 155 9.88 6.45 7.20
C ALA A 155 9.87 4.96 7.58
N LEU A 156 10.18 4.06 6.65
CA LEU A 156 10.39 2.63 6.88
C LEU A 156 11.77 2.31 7.50
N SER A 157 12.62 3.31 7.71
CA SER A 157 14.02 3.13 8.16
C SER A 157 14.82 2.19 7.24
N ILE A 158 14.63 2.34 5.94
CA ILE A 158 15.44 1.68 4.91
C ILE A 158 16.70 2.53 4.70
N PRO A 159 17.92 1.93 4.73
CA PRO A 159 19.13 2.66 4.45
C PRO A 159 19.10 3.35 3.09
N LEU A 160 19.64 4.57 2.99
CA LEU A 160 19.65 5.35 1.74
C LEU A 160 20.28 4.57 0.58
N GLN A 161 21.38 3.87 0.85
CA GLN A 161 22.08 3.06 -0.16
C GLN A 161 21.17 1.96 -0.74
N ASP A 162 20.38 1.31 0.09
CA ASP A 162 19.49 0.22 -0.33
C ASP A 162 18.31 0.78 -1.14
N SER A 163 17.72 1.90 -0.69
CA SER A 163 16.62 2.54 -1.42
C SER A 163 17.06 3.09 -2.79
N GLU A 164 18.21 3.77 -2.85
CA GLU A 164 18.75 4.27 -4.12
C GLU A 164 19.15 3.13 -5.06
N SER A 165 19.61 1.99 -4.53
CA SER A 165 19.88 0.80 -5.33
C SER A 165 18.60 0.24 -5.96
N ILE A 166 17.49 0.22 -5.23
CA ILE A 166 16.18 -0.18 -5.75
C ILE A 166 15.75 0.78 -6.86
N PHE A 167 15.81 2.08 -6.65
CA PHE A 167 15.42 3.06 -7.67
C PHE A 167 16.27 2.96 -8.92
N ALA A 168 17.59 2.79 -8.79
CA ALA A 168 18.51 2.61 -9.90
C ALA A 168 18.28 1.33 -10.71
N MET A 169 17.74 0.27 -10.11
CA MET A 169 17.37 -0.95 -10.84
C MET A 169 16.25 -0.70 -11.84
N PHE A 170 15.31 0.16 -11.49
CA PHE A 170 14.21 0.53 -12.39
C PHE A 170 14.65 1.52 -13.48
N ASP A 171 15.54 2.49 -13.18
CA ASP A 171 16.11 3.40 -14.18
C ASP A 171 16.90 2.66 -15.26
N LYS A 172 17.76 1.73 -14.87
CA LYS A 172 18.55 0.93 -15.83
C LYS A 172 17.72 0.05 -16.75
N GLY A 173 16.51 -0.33 -16.33
CA GLY A 173 15.56 -1.08 -17.16
C GLY A 173 15.11 -0.28 -18.39
N ILE A 174 15.01 1.03 -18.26
CA ILE A 174 14.65 1.94 -19.36
C ILE A 174 15.82 2.10 -20.32
N ASP A 175 17.01 2.40 -19.82
CA ASP A 175 18.21 2.57 -20.63
C ASP A 175 18.55 1.31 -21.44
N ALA A 176 18.41 0.13 -20.85
CA ALA A 176 18.61 -1.14 -21.54
C ALA A 176 17.57 -1.38 -22.65
N ALA A 177 16.31 -1.00 -22.43
CA ALA A 177 15.25 -1.11 -23.42
C ALA A 177 15.47 -0.14 -24.60
N TYR A 178 15.94 1.07 -24.33
CA TYR A 178 16.29 2.05 -25.37
C TYR A 178 17.53 1.64 -26.16
N GLN A 179 18.55 1.05 -25.52
CA GLN A 179 19.74 0.55 -26.22
C GLN A 179 19.43 -0.62 -27.17
N VAL A 180 18.43 -1.43 -26.86
CA VAL A 180 17.95 -2.51 -27.76
C VAL A 180 17.17 -1.96 -28.95
N LEU A 181 16.56 -0.79 -28.83
CA LEU A 181 15.80 -0.15 -29.91
C LEU A 181 16.64 0.73 -30.83
N GLU A 182 17.88 1.05 -30.48
CA GLU A 182 18.84 1.80 -31.32
C GLU A 182 19.63 0.92 -32.32
N ILE A 183 19.26 -0.32 -32.42
CA ILE A 183 19.81 -1.21 -33.45
C ILE A 183 18.81 -1.20 -34.65
#